data_2f7ec609ad50a062ad9fca66148ba302
#
_entry.id   2f7ec609ad50a062ad9fca66148ba302
#
_cell.length_a   1.000
_cell.length_b   1.000
_cell.length_c   1.000
_cell.angle_alpha   90.00
_cell.angle_beta   90.00
_cell.angle_gamma   90.00
#
_symmetry.space_group_name_H-M   'P 1'
#
loop_
_entity.id
_entity.type
_entity.pdbx_description
1 polymer ?
#
loop_
_entity_poly.entity_id
_entity_poly.type
_entity_poly.pdbx_seq_one_letter_code
_entity_poly.pdbx_strand_id
1 'polypeptide(L)'
;MVDHNLLQCKKLFLFDLDGTLYLGDRLFEGVRELLSAIRARGGQYRFLTNNSSRSVAAYVKKLTRLGVATEAADFLTSVDALIHYLREHGGEDRRYYVCGTESMKSQLRAAGFTVAERREDANALLMGFDTELTFQKLEDACILLGQGIPYLATNPDWVCPTAYGFVPDCGSMCEMLWRATSRRPIVIGKPEPLMPQLAMLEASVSAQETLLVGDRIYTDIASGANAGIDTLLVLSGETKEEDLPTADPQPTFVLPDVAALLNILES
;
A
#
# COMPACT_ATOMS: atom_id res chain seq x y z
N MET A 1 5.60 -27.11 -8.23
CA MET A 1 5.84 -26.50 -9.57
C MET A 1 4.84 -25.39 -9.72
N VAL A 2 5.29 -24.20 -10.13
CA VAL A 2 4.41 -23.07 -10.44
C VAL A 2 3.54 -23.45 -11.63
N ASP A 3 2.22 -23.29 -11.53
CA ASP A 3 1.33 -23.50 -12.67
C ASP A 3 1.40 -22.28 -13.60
N HIS A 4 2.23 -22.37 -14.63
CA HIS A 4 2.44 -21.31 -15.60
C HIS A 4 1.15 -20.91 -16.33
N ASN A 5 0.25 -21.86 -16.57
CA ASN A 5 -1.02 -21.57 -17.27
C ASN A 5 -1.90 -20.60 -16.47
N LEU A 6 -1.94 -20.75 -15.13
CA LEU A 6 -2.71 -19.87 -14.28
C LEU A 6 -2.16 -18.42 -14.31
N LEU A 7 -0.83 -18.25 -14.31
CA LEU A 7 -0.21 -16.93 -14.43
C LEU A 7 -0.46 -16.30 -15.79
N GLN A 8 -0.41 -17.10 -16.86
CA GLN A 8 -0.67 -16.63 -18.23
C GLN A 8 -2.12 -16.19 -18.46
N CYS A 9 -3.09 -16.71 -17.70
CA CYS A 9 -4.50 -16.31 -17.79
C CYS A 9 -4.82 -14.98 -17.07
N LYS A 10 -3.88 -14.43 -16.31
CA LYS A 10 -4.12 -13.17 -15.57
C LYS A 10 -4.20 -11.99 -16.50
N LYS A 11 -5.17 -11.08 -16.21
CA LYS A 11 -5.45 -9.87 -16.97
C LYS A 11 -5.14 -8.58 -16.20
N LEU A 12 -5.23 -8.62 -14.86
CA LEU A 12 -4.89 -7.51 -13.99
C LEU A 12 -3.75 -7.92 -13.04
N PHE A 13 -2.67 -7.15 -13.09
CA PHE A 13 -1.50 -7.33 -12.24
C PHE A 13 -1.40 -6.16 -11.26
N LEU A 14 -1.50 -6.43 -9.98
CA LEU A 14 -1.38 -5.47 -8.91
C LEU A 14 0.02 -5.59 -8.32
N PHE A 15 0.85 -4.59 -8.48
CA PHE A 15 2.24 -4.63 -8.01
C PHE A 15 2.43 -3.77 -6.78
N ASP A 16 3.01 -4.33 -5.73
CA ASP A 16 3.72 -3.51 -4.76
C ASP A 16 4.93 -2.83 -5.42
N LEU A 17 5.52 -1.85 -4.76
CA LEU A 17 6.59 -1.03 -5.31
C LEU A 17 7.96 -1.35 -4.70
N ASP A 18 8.16 -0.98 -3.43
CA ASP A 18 9.47 -1.06 -2.76
C ASP A 18 9.77 -2.51 -2.35
N GLY A 19 10.83 -3.11 -2.88
CA GLY A 19 11.15 -4.53 -2.69
C GLY A 19 10.62 -5.43 -3.80
N THR A 20 9.61 -4.97 -4.56
CA THR A 20 8.98 -5.73 -5.65
C THR A 20 9.43 -5.28 -7.02
N LEU A 21 9.37 -3.97 -7.32
CA LEU A 21 9.78 -3.41 -8.63
C LEU A 21 11.10 -2.67 -8.57
N TYR A 22 11.45 -2.13 -7.42
CA TYR A 22 12.70 -1.41 -7.19
C TYR A 22 13.12 -1.48 -5.72
N LEU A 23 14.39 -1.18 -5.45
CA LEU A 23 14.89 -0.93 -4.11
C LEU A 23 15.64 0.40 -4.11
N GLY A 24 15.16 1.36 -3.29
CA GLY A 24 15.69 2.74 -3.31
C GLY A 24 15.54 3.39 -4.68
N ASP A 25 16.65 3.75 -5.32
CA ASP A 25 16.68 4.34 -6.66
C ASP A 25 17.13 3.35 -7.75
N ARG A 26 17.11 2.05 -7.48
CA ARG A 26 17.48 1.01 -8.41
C ARG A 26 16.28 0.17 -8.82
N LEU A 27 15.89 0.26 -10.09
CA LEU A 27 14.88 -0.61 -10.69
C LEU A 27 15.42 -2.04 -10.79
N PHE A 28 14.58 -3.04 -10.50
CA PHE A 28 14.96 -4.45 -10.72
C PHE A 28 14.97 -4.79 -12.21
N GLU A 29 15.73 -5.84 -12.55
CA GLU A 29 15.82 -6.34 -13.92
C GLU A 29 14.46 -6.87 -14.40
N GLY A 30 14.15 -6.67 -15.69
CA GLY A 30 12.94 -7.17 -16.32
C GLY A 30 11.67 -6.36 -16.03
N VAL A 31 11.69 -5.35 -15.15
CA VAL A 31 10.47 -4.58 -14.78
C VAL A 31 9.86 -3.88 -15.99
N ARG A 32 10.65 -3.18 -16.80
CA ARG A 32 10.13 -2.44 -17.97
C ARG A 32 9.55 -3.39 -19.01
N GLU A 33 10.27 -4.45 -19.25
CA GLU A 33 9.90 -5.52 -20.18
C GLU A 33 8.60 -6.20 -19.72
N LEU A 34 8.49 -6.52 -18.43
CA LEU A 34 7.30 -7.11 -17.83
C LEU A 34 6.06 -6.23 -18.01
N LEU A 35 6.16 -4.95 -17.66
CA LEU A 35 5.04 -4.01 -17.81
C LEU A 35 4.63 -3.85 -19.28
N SER A 36 5.60 -3.87 -20.19
CA SER A 36 5.38 -3.83 -21.64
C SER A 36 4.72 -5.12 -22.13
N ALA A 37 5.18 -6.30 -21.69
CA ALA A 37 4.63 -7.60 -22.05
C ALA A 37 3.18 -7.75 -21.55
N ILE A 38 2.87 -7.27 -20.34
CA ILE A 38 1.48 -7.25 -19.81
C ILE A 38 0.58 -6.43 -20.74
N ARG A 39 0.97 -5.21 -21.11
CA ARG A 39 0.17 -4.37 -22.02
C ARG A 39 0.04 -4.97 -23.43
N ALA A 40 1.11 -5.55 -23.97
CA ALA A 40 1.11 -6.18 -25.29
C ALA A 40 0.13 -7.36 -25.40
N ARG A 41 -0.14 -8.04 -24.28
CA ARG A 41 -1.12 -9.15 -24.17
C ARG A 41 -2.57 -8.63 -23.92
N GLY A 42 -2.79 -7.32 -23.89
CA GLY A 42 -4.08 -6.72 -23.51
C GLY A 42 -4.37 -6.75 -22.02
N GLY A 43 -3.39 -7.07 -21.19
CA GLY A 43 -3.49 -7.01 -19.73
C GLY A 43 -3.34 -5.57 -19.19
N GLN A 44 -3.73 -5.41 -17.94
CA GLN A 44 -3.64 -4.16 -17.20
C GLN A 44 -2.74 -4.33 -15.99
N TYR A 45 -2.18 -3.25 -15.49
CA TYR A 45 -1.50 -3.25 -14.19
C TYR A 45 -1.85 -2.01 -13.38
N ARG A 46 -1.71 -2.11 -12.05
CA ARG A 46 -1.77 -1.01 -11.09
C ARG A 46 -0.66 -1.18 -10.07
N PHE A 47 -0.14 -0.07 -9.60
CA PHE A 47 0.82 -0.03 -8.50
C PHE A 47 0.08 0.25 -7.20
N LEU A 48 0.21 -0.66 -6.23
CA LEU A 48 -0.41 -0.57 -4.91
C LEU A 48 0.66 -0.27 -3.87
N THR A 49 0.59 0.88 -3.20
CA THR A 49 1.55 1.22 -2.15
C THR A 49 0.88 1.63 -0.85
N ASN A 50 1.36 1.06 0.26
CA ASN A 50 0.96 1.45 1.61
C ASN A 50 1.57 2.78 2.05
N ASN A 51 2.63 3.25 1.39
CA ASN A 51 3.34 4.45 1.80
C ASN A 51 2.51 5.71 1.56
N SER A 52 2.01 6.29 2.65
CA SER A 52 1.17 7.49 2.68
C SER A 52 1.96 8.80 2.80
N SER A 53 3.30 8.73 2.91
CA SER A 53 4.13 9.93 3.09
C SER A 53 4.30 10.78 1.84
N ARG A 54 3.98 10.21 0.66
CA ARG A 54 4.22 10.85 -0.65
C ARG A 54 2.94 10.88 -1.50
N SER A 55 2.87 11.88 -2.37
CA SER A 55 1.80 11.95 -3.37
C SER A 55 2.02 11.01 -4.55
N VAL A 56 0.95 10.67 -5.27
CA VAL A 56 1.01 9.93 -6.54
C VAL A 56 1.94 10.62 -7.54
N ALA A 57 1.93 11.96 -7.62
CA ALA A 57 2.82 12.73 -8.50
C ALA A 57 4.32 12.48 -8.19
N ALA A 58 4.67 12.27 -6.91
CA ALA A 58 6.05 11.93 -6.53
C ALA A 58 6.44 10.52 -7.00
N TYR A 59 5.52 9.57 -6.99
CA TYR A 59 5.74 8.22 -7.53
C TYR A 59 5.87 8.23 -9.06
N VAL A 60 5.00 8.94 -9.77
CA VAL A 60 5.12 9.13 -11.23
C VAL A 60 6.50 9.69 -11.57
N LYS A 61 6.94 10.76 -10.87
CA LYS A 61 8.27 11.35 -11.09
C LYS A 61 9.40 10.35 -10.80
N LYS A 62 9.29 9.56 -9.72
CA LYS A 62 10.29 8.54 -9.36
C LYS A 62 10.40 7.47 -10.42
N LEU A 63 9.27 6.85 -10.83
CA LEU A 63 9.28 5.77 -11.83
C LEU A 63 9.72 6.27 -13.20
N THR A 64 9.31 7.48 -13.61
CA THR A 64 9.79 8.11 -14.84
C THR A 64 11.32 8.27 -14.84
N ARG A 65 11.90 8.73 -13.71
CA ARG A 65 13.36 8.84 -13.54
C ARG A 65 14.04 7.47 -13.63
N LEU A 66 13.39 6.41 -13.16
CA LEU A 66 13.86 5.03 -13.26
C LEU A 66 13.63 4.42 -14.66
N GLY A 67 13.04 5.19 -15.59
CA GLY A 67 12.81 4.77 -16.98
C GLY A 67 11.54 3.96 -17.18
N VAL A 68 10.57 4.04 -16.26
CA VAL A 68 9.24 3.45 -16.39
C VAL A 68 8.25 4.57 -16.66
N ALA A 69 7.63 4.59 -17.85
CA ALA A 69 6.60 5.55 -18.20
C ALA A 69 5.31 5.20 -17.43
N THR A 70 4.84 6.12 -16.59
CA THR A 70 3.66 5.95 -15.75
C THR A 70 2.83 7.23 -15.70
N GLU A 71 1.56 7.08 -15.40
CA GLU A 71 0.63 8.18 -15.15
C GLU A 71 -0.05 8.01 -13.78
N ALA A 72 -0.78 9.02 -13.33
CA ALA A 72 -1.42 8.99 -12.01
C ALA A 72 -2.43 7.84 -11.88
N ALA A 73 -3.13 7.51 -12.95
CA ALA A 73 -4.10 6.42 -12.99
C ALA A 73 -3.48 5.02 -12.82
N ASP A 74 -2.16 4.88 -13.01
CA ASP A 74 -1.48 3.60 -12.74
C ASP A 74 -1.33 3.28 -11.24
N PHE A 75 -1.58 4.26 -10.34
CA PHE A 75 -1.34 4.14 -8.91
C PHE A 75 -2.64 4.08 -8.11
N LEU A 76 -2.62 3.29 -7.06
CA LEU A 76 -3.59 3.29 -5.97
C LEU A 76 -2.82 3.23 -4.65
N THR A 77 -2.86 4.33 -3.90
CA THR A 77 -2.16 4.47 -2.62
C THR A 77 -3.09 4.15 -1.44
N SER A 78 -2.52 3.89 -0.27
CA SER A 78 -3.30 3.76 0.96
C SER A 78 -4.07 5.05 1.31
N VAL A 79 -3.62 6.22 0.83
CA VAL A 79 -4.37 7.49 0.98
C VAL A 79 -5.59 7.52 0.07
N ASP A 80 -5.49 7.00 -1.17
CA ASP A 80 -6.64 6.89 -2.07
C ASP A 80 -7.70 5.94 -1.51
N ALA A 81 -7.26 4.79 -0.96
CA ALA A 81 -8.14 3.87 -0.26
C ALA A 81 -8.78 4.50 0.99
N LEU A 82 -8.02 5.26 1.77
CA LEU A 82 -8.55 6.01 2.92
C LEU A 82 -9.59 7.03 2.46
N ILE A 83 -9.34 7.80 1.41
CA ILE A 83 -10.28 8.77 0.83
C ILE A 83 -11.58 8.06 0.42
N HIS A 84 -11.49 6.91 -0.24
CA HIS A 84 -12.67 6.11 -0.61
C HIS A 84 -13.44 5.67 0.63
N TYR A 85 -12.77 5.08 1.60
CA TYR A 85 -13.37 4.64 2.86
C TYR A 85 -14.07 5.80 3.59
N LEU A 86 -13.46 6.97 3.66
CA LEU A 86 -14.02 8.14 4.33
C LEU A 86 -15.27 8.69 3.61
N ARG A 87 -15.35 8.57 2.29
CA ARG A 87 -16.56 8.94 1.53
C ARG A 87 -17.76 8.05 1.87
N GLU A 88 -17.50 6.77 2.12
CA GLU A 88 -18.56 5.82 2.45
C GLU A 88 -18.93 5.82 3.94
N HIS A 89 -17.97 6.05 4.84
CA HIS A 89 -18.11 5.82 6.27
C HIS A 89 -17.80 7.05 7.15
N GLY A 90 -17.25 8.12 6.58
CA GLY A 90 -16.69 9.23 7.34
C GLY A 90 -17.70 10.13 8.06
N GLY A 91 -18.92 10.25 7.54
CA GLY A 91 -19.94 11.19 8.04
C GLY A 91 -19.67 12.66 7.63
N GLU A 92 -20.76 13.47 7.50
CA GLU A 92 -20.70 14.84 6.93
C GLU A 92 -19.97 15.84 7.82
N ASP A 93 -20.01 15.68 9.15
CA ASP A 93 -19.44 16.64 10.12
C ASP A 93 -18.05 16.25 10.63
N ARG A 94 -17.32 15.37 9.93
CA ARG A 94 -15.99 14.93 10.37
C ARG A 94 -14.92 15.98 10.10
N ARG A 95 -14.16 16.26 11.15
CA ARG A 95 -12.95 17.11 11.12
C ARG A 95 -11.78 16.26 11.61
N TYR A 96 -10.83 16.04 10.73
CA TYR A 96 -9.77 15.06 10.92
C TYR A 96 -8.49 15.72 11.43
N TYR A 97 -8.03 15.34 12.63
CA TYR A 97 -6.65 15.58 13.02
C TYR A 97 -5.76 14.56 12.32
N VAL A 98 -4.74 15.02 11.60
CA VAL A 98 -3.92 14.14 10.76
C VAL A 98 -2.48 14.09 11.28
N CYS A 99 -2.10 12.96 11.86
CA CYS A 99 -0.71 12.58 12.06
C CYS A 99 -0.20 11.96 10.75
N GLY A 100 0.28 12.82 9.88
CA GLY A 100 0.74 12.51 8.53
C GLY A 100 1.48 13.71 7.95
N THR A 101 2.11 13.50 6.79
CA THR A 101 2.84 14.56 6.09
C THR A 101 1.90 15.61 5.52
N GLU A 102 2.43 16.79 5.21
CA GLU A 102 1.65 17.83 4.53
C GLU A 102 1.16 17.35 3.14
N SER A 103 1.88 16.43 2.50
CA SER A 103 1.43 15.76 1.29
C SER A 103 0.13 14.99 1.50
N MET A 104 0.00 14.19 2.57
CA MET A 104 -1.22 13.48 2.91
C MET A 104 -2.36 14.44 3.25
N LYS A 105 -2.10 15.46 4.06
CA LYS A 105 -3.11 16.49 4.41
C LYS A 105 -3.63 17.21 3.17
N SER A 106 -2.76 17.57 2.24
CA SER A 106 -3.13 18.21 0.98
C SER A 106 -4.02 17.33 0.10
N GLN A 107 -3.75 16.03 0.03
CA GLN A 107 -4.59 15.07 -0.69
C GLN A 107 -6.00 14.98 -0.06
N LEU A 108 -6.08 14.92 1.27
CA LEU A 108 -7.36 14.89 1.99
C LEU A 108 -8.17 16.18 1.76
N ARG A 109 -7.52 17.36 1.85
CA ARG A 109 -8.18 18.66 1.56
C ARG A 109 -8.65 18.72 0.10
N ALA A 110 -7.84 18.28 -0.86
CA ALA A 110 -8.20 18.24 -2.28
C ALA A 110 -9.38 17.30 -2.55
N ALA A 111 -9.54 16.24 -1.75
CA ALA A 111 -10.68 15.33 -1.82
C ALA A 111 -11.95 15.86 -1.12
N GLY A 112 -11.88 17.07 -0.52
CA GLY A 112 -13.01 17.76 0.11
C GLY A 112 -13.14 17.49 1.62
N PHE A 113 -12.17 16.83 2.26
CA PHE A 113 -12.22 16.57 3.70
C PHE A 113 -11.69 17.75 4.52
N THR A 114 -12.32 18.01 5.65
CA THR A 114 -11.88 19.03 6.60
C THR A 114 -10.73 18.49 7.45
N VAL A 115 -9.52 19.01 7.22
CA VAL A 115 -8.33 18.73 8.03
C VAL A 115 -8.24 19.81 9.13
N ALA A 116 -8.33 19.37 10.39
CA ALA A 116 -8.22 20.24 11.55
C ALA A 116 -6.74 20.63 11.78
N GLU A 117 -6.49 21.91 11.98
CA GLU A 117 -5.14 22.41 12.30
C GLU A 117 -4.82 22.26 13.80
N ARG A 118 -5.84 22.23 14.65
CA ARG A 118 -5.72 22.05 16.10
C ARG A 118 -6.57 20.89 16.57
N ARG A 119 -6.13 20.19 17.61
CA ARG A 119 -6.87 19.04 18.17
C ARG A 119 -8.27 19.42 18.66
N GLU A 120 -8.45 20.66 19.18
CA GLU A 120 -9.73 21.12 19.71
C GLU A 120 -10.83 21.20 18.65
N ASP A 121 -10.43 21.35 17.39
CA ASP A 121 -11.34 21.44 16.25
C ASP A 121 -11.63 20.06 15.62
N ALA A 122 -10.98 18.99 16.10
CA ALA A 122 -11.06 17.64 15.53
C ALA A 122 -12.06 16.74 16.28
N ASN A 123 -12.66 15.82 15.55
CA ASN A 123 -13.50 14.75 16.09
C ASN A 123 -13.21 13.37 15.49
N ALA A 124 -12.11 13.23 14.76
CA ALA A 124 -11.55 11.97 14.29
C ALA A 124 -10.03 12.09 14.11
N LEU A 125 -9.29 10.98 14.28
CA LEU A 125 -7.85 10.91 14.13
C LEU A 125 -7.50 10.03 12.92
N LEU A 126 -6.64 10.55 12.04
CA LEU A 126 -6.02 9.79 10.95
C LEU A 126 -4.51 9.69 11.20
N MET A 127 -3.99 8.47 11.09
CA MET A 127 -2.55 8.18 11.18
C MET A 127 -2.06 7.68 9.82
N GLY A 128 -0.96 8.29 9.36
CA GLY A 128 -0.22 7.82 8.20
C GLY A 128 1.26 7.65 8.52
N PHE A 129 2.05 7.27 7.51
CA PHE A 129 3.50 7.32 7.61
C PHE A 129 3.95 8.79 7.65
N ASP A 130 4.17 9.29 8.86
CA ASP A 130 4.46 10.69 9.12
C ASP A 130 5.96 10.95 9.28
N THR A 131 6.63 11.28 8.17
CA THR A 131 8.05 11.68 8.17
C THR A 131 8.27 13.10 8.71
N GLU A 132 7.18 13.81 9.04
CA GLU A 132 7.16 15.14 9.68
C GLU A 132 6.64 15.06 11.13
N LEU A 133 6.74 13.87 11.76
CA LEU A 133 6.24 13.61 13.11
C LEU A 133 6.94 14.49 14.14
N THR A 134 6.13 15.08 15.02
CA THR A 134 6.59 15.84 16.18
C THR A 134 6.02 15.24 17.46
N PHE A 135 6.65 15.50 18.62
CA PHE A 135 6.09 15.06 19.89
C PHE A 135 4.70 15.69 20.15
N GLN A 136 4.47 16.93 19.70
CA GLN A 136 3.17 17.59 19.82
C GLN A 136 2.07 16.80 19.09
N LYS A 137 2.33 16.29 17.89
CA LYS A 137 1.34 15.43 17.18
C LYS A 137 1.01 14.17 17.97
N LEU A 138 1.99 13.55 18.64
CA LEU A 138 1.78 12.38 19.49
C LEU A 138 0.96 12.71 20.73
N GLU A 139 1.27 13.83 21.41
CA GLU A 139 0.53 14.31 22.57
C GLU A 139 -0.94 14.60 22.20
N ASP A 140 -1.17 15.33 21.11
CA ASP A 140 -2.51 15.65 20.62
C ASP A 140 -3.29 14.37 20.26
N ALA A 141 -2.64 13.41 19.60
CA ALA A 141 -3.24 12.12 19.28
C ALA A 141 -3.63 11.35 20.56
N CYS A 142 -2.79 11.31 21.59
CA CYS A 142 -3.12 10.66 22.86
C CYS A 142 -4.33 11.30 23.54
N ILE A 143 -4.40 12.65 23.55
CA ILE A 143 -5.53 13.39 24.13
C ILE A 143 -6.82 13.06 23.38
N LEU A 144 -6.80 13.09 22.04
CA LEU A 144 -7.94 12.77 21.19
C LEU A 144 -8.39 11.33 21.36
N LEU A 145 -7.49 10.36 21.43
CA LEU A 145 -7.80 8.95 21.65
C LEU A 145 -8.42 8.71 23.05
N GLY A 146 -8.01 9.48 24.05
CA GLY A 146 -8.61 9.47 25.38
C GLY A 146 -10.07 9.93 25.37
N GLN A 147 -10.50 10.71 24.39
CA GLN A 147 -11.90 11.14 24.20
C GLN A 147 -12.77 10.11 23.49
N GLY A 148 -12.19 8.99 23.02
CA GLY A 148 -12.92 7.90 22.37
C GLY A 148 -13.31 8.16 20.91
N ILE A 149 -12.71 9.14 20.24
CA ILE A 149 -13.01 9.48 18.85
C ILE A 149 -12.64 8.33 17.87
N PRO A 150 -13.20 8.31 16.65
CA PRO A 150 -12.77 7.42 15.58
C PRO A 150 -11.28 7.56 15.28
N TYR A 151 -10.61 6.42 15.07
CA TYR A 151 -9.18 6.33 14.80
C TYR A 151 -8.92 5.39 13.63
N LEU A 152 -8.36 5.93 12.54
CA LEU A 152 -8.02 5.18 11.34
C LEU A 152 -6.52 5.34 11.02
N ALA A 153 -5.95 4.33 10.39
CA ALA A 153 -4.57 4.34 9.92
C ALA A 153 -4.49 3.91 8.46
N THR A 154 -3.58 4.52 7.72
CA THR A 154 -3.37 4.20 6.30
C THR A 154 -2.82 2.79 6.11
N ASN A 155 -1.96 2.31 7.02
CA ASN A 155 -1.27 1.02 6.89
C ASN A 155 -0.70 0.54 8.23
N PRO A 156 -0.45 -0.77 8.40
CA PRO A 156 0.11 -1.34 9.62
C PRO A 156 1.61 -1.58 9.54
N ASP A 157 2.29 -1.15 8.47
CA ASP A 157 3.71 -1.44 8.26
C ASP A 157 4.56 -0.96 9.43
N TRP A 158 5.42 -1.84 9.94
CA TRP A 158 6.30 -1.55 11.07
C TRP A 158 7.44 -0.64 10.68
N VAL A 159 7.99 -0.87 9.49
CA VAL A 159 9.20 -0.19 9.00
C VAL A 159 9.10 0.17 7.52
N CYS A 160 9.77 1.27 7.17
CA CYS A 160 10.03 1.64 5.78
C CYS A 160 11.51 1.45 5.49
N PRO A 161 11.89 0.68 4.44
CA PRO A 161 13.28 0.52 4.04
C PRO A 161 13.85 1.81 3.46
N THR A 162 15.09 2.11 3.81
CA THR A 162 15.86 3.25 3.28
C THR A 162 17.26 2.80 2.85
N ALA A 163 18.02 3.67 2.20
CA ALA A 163 19.38 3.36 1.79
C ALA A 163 20.36 3.11 2.97
N TYR A 164 19.99 3.54 4.18
CA TYR A 164 20.80 3.43 5.39
C TYR A 164 20.20 2.48 6.44
N GLY A 165 19.16 1.72 6.11
CA GLY A 165 18.46 0.79 7.01
C GLY A 165 16.96 1.04 7.07
N PHE A 166 16.34 0.70 8.19
CA PHE A 166 14.91 0.83 8.39
C PHE A 166 14.56 2.03 9.27
N VAL A 167 13.45 2.70 8.94
CA VAL A 167 12.85 3.75 9.79
C VAL A 167 11.45 3.31 10.22
N PRO A 168 10.94 3.79 11.39
CA PRO A 168 9.56 3.49 11.82
C PRO A 168 8.55 3.96 10.79
N ASP A 169 7.58 3.10 10.44
CA ASP A 169 6.43 3.43 9.59
C ASP A 169 5.16 3.62 10.44
N CYS A 170 4.02 3.76 9.81
CA CYS A 170 2.71 4.04 10.43
C CYS A 170 2.35 3.04 11.53
N GLY A 171 2.57 1.74 11.30
CA GLY A 171 2.30 0.70 12.31
C GLY A 171 3.09 0.87 13.60
N SER A 172 4.37 1.25 13.50
CA SER A 172 5.19 1.56 14.70
C SER A 172 4.65 2.75 15.47
N MET A 173 4.16 3.78 14.77
CA MET A 173 3.52 4.95 15.40
C MET A 173 2.20 4.55 16.07
N CYS A 174 1.39 3.72 15.42
CA CYS A 174 0.16 3.19 15.99
C CYS A 174 0.41 2.34 17.24
N GLU A 175 1.46 1.52 17.25
CA GLU A 175 1.85 0.72 18.42
C GLU A 175 2.27 1.61 19.60
N MET A 176 3.02 2.68 19.35
CA MET A 176 3.38 3.66 20.37
C MET A 176 2.14 4.31 21.01
N LEU A 177 1.17 4.73 20.19
CA LEU A 177 -0.09 5.28 20.68
C LEU A 177 -0.93 4.24 21.42
N TRP A 178 -0.95 2.97 20.95
CA TRP A 178 -1.64 1.90 21.67
C TRP A 178 -1.06 1.67 23.06
N ARG A 179 0.26 1.68 23.23
CA ARG A 179 0.92 1.55 24.54
C ARG A 179 0.51 2.67 25.50
N ALA A 180 0.31 3.87 24.98
CA ALA A 180 -0.08 5.03 25.78
C ALA A 180 -1.58 5.09 26.09
N THR A 181 -2.45 4.62 25.18
CA THR A 181 -3.89 4.90 25.21
C THR A 181 -4.78 3.65 25.20
N SER A 182 -4.22 2.47 24.96
CA SER A 182 -4.93 1.20 24.71
C SER A 182 -5.92 1.27 23.52
N ARG A 183 -5.73 2.20 22.59
CA ARG A 183 -6.56 2.37 21.40
C ARG A 183 -5.82 1.89 20.15
N ARG A 184 -6.50 1.10 19.32
CA ARG A 184 -5.99 0.68 18.02
C ARG A 184 -6.80 1.30 16.89
N PRO A 185 -6.17 1.62 15.74
CA PRO A 185 -6.88 2.13 14.57
C PRO A 185 -7.64 1.03 13.84
N ILE A 186 -8.60 1.45 13.02
CA ILE A 186 -9.04 0.68 11.86
C ILE A 186 -7.99 0.93 10.77
N VAL A 187 -7.37 -0.13 10.28
CA VAL A 187 -6.40 -0.09 9.19
C VAL A 187 -7.14 -0.12 7.85
N ILE A 188 -6.66 0.63 6.84
CA ILE A 188 -7.34 0.77 5.55
C ILE A 188 -6.54 0.16 4.40
N GLY A 189 -5.22 0.36 4.37
CA GLY A 189 -4.33 -0.21 3.34
C GLY A 189 -4.05 -1.70 3.54
N LYS A 190 -3.16 -2.26 2.74
CA LYS A 190 -2.74 -3.68 2.89
C LYS A 190 -2.35 -3.96 4.34
N PRO A 191 -2.78 -5.03 4.98
CA PRO A 191 -3.36 -6.27 4.42
C PRO A 191 -4.87 -6.24 4.17
N GLU A 192 -5.56 -5.13 4.43
CA GLU A 192 -6.99 -5.06 4.15
C GLU A 192 -7.29 -5.18 2.64
N PRO A 193 -8.44 -5.77 2.26
CA PRO A 193 -8.73 -6.09 0.87
C PRO A 193 -9.15 -4.88 0.02
N LEU A 194 -9.38 -3.71 0.63
CA LEU A 194 -9.98 -2.56 -0.05
C LEU A 194 -9.19 -2.11 -1.28
N MET A 195 -7.85 -2.02 -1.18
CA MET A 195 -7.03 -1.58 -2.32
C MET A 195 -7.14 -2.53 -3.52
N PRO A 196 -6.93 -3.86 -3.40
CA PRO A 196 -7.15 -4.78 -4.52
C PRO A 196 -8.59 -4.74 -5.05
N GLN A 197 -9.60 -4.63 -4.18
CA GLN A 197 -11.02 -4.56 -4.59
C GLN A 197 -11.30 -3.32 -5.43
N LEU A 198 -10.78 -2.16 -5.04
CA LEU A 198 -10.90 -0.92 -5.82
C LEU A 198 -10.21 -1.05 -7.17
N ALA A 199 -9.01 -1.62 -7.21
CA ALA A 199 -8.27 -1.82 -8.45
C ALA A 199 -9.01 -2.77 -9.42
N MET A 200 -9.62 -3.85 -8.92
CA MET A 200 -10.45 -4.76 -9.73
C MET A 200 -11.71 -4.07 -10.25
N LEU A 201 -12.37 -3.27 -9.41
CA LEU A 201 -13.56 -2.52 -9.79
C LEU A 201 -13.25 -1.52 -10.91
N GLU A 202 -12.21 -0.72 -10.76
CA GLU A 202 -11.78 0.27 -11.75
C GLU A 202 -11.34 -0.38 -13.06
N ALA A 203 -10.63 -1.51 -12.99
CA ALA A 203 -10.19 -2.25 -14.17
C ALA A 203 -11.30 -3.09 -14.82
N SER A 204 -12.45 -3.30 -14.15
CA SER A 204 -13.51 -4.21 -14.56
C SER A 204 -12.99 -5.64 -14.80
N VAL A 205 -12.12 -6.15 -13.92
CA VAL A 205 -11.50 -7.47 -13.99
C VAL A 205 -11.91 -8.30 -12.78
N SER A 206 -12.18 -9.59 -12.99
CA SER A 206 -12.59 -10.50 -11.92
C SER A 206 -11.43 -10.89 -11.00
N ALA A 207 -11.76 -11.40 -9.80
CA ALA A 207 -10.76 -11.90 -8.85
C ALA A 207 -9.91 -13.03 -9.43
N GLN A 208 -10.52 -13.95 -10.21
CA GLN A 208 -9.82 -15.08 -10.83
C GLN A 208 -8.78 -14.65 -11.88
N GLU A 209 -9.01 -13.49 -12.52
CA GLU A 209 -8.13 -12.92 -13.55
C GLU A 209 -7.14 -11.89 -12.98
N THR A 210 -7.13 -11.69 -11.66
CA THR A 210 -6.27 -10.75 -10.96
C THR A 210 -5.14 -11.48 -10.24
N LEU A 211 -3.96 -10.87 -10.21
CA LEU A 211 -2.78 -11.33 -9.47
C LEU A 211 -2.21 -10.16 -8.67
N LEU A 212 -2.00 -10.35 -7.37
CA LEU A 212 -1.24 -9.41 -6.57
C LEU A 212 0.19 -9.91 -6.43
N VAL A 213 1.15 -9.06 -6.78
CA VAL A 213 2.60 -9.34 -6.73
C VAL A 213 3.23 -8.44 -5.68
N GLY A 214 3.89 -9.03 -4.70
CA GLY A 214 4.54 -8.29 -3.63
C GLY A 214 5.64 -9.09 -2.96
N ASP A 215 6.39 -8.46 -2.06
CA ASP A 215 7.53 -9.06 -1.37
C ASP A 215 7.26 -9.33 0.12
N ARG A 216 6.09 -8.92 0.66
CA ARG A 216 5.74 -9.06 2.07
C ARG A 216 4.56 -9.99 2.29
N ILE A 217 4.73 -11.01 3.15
CA ILE A 217 3.66 -11.94 3.50
C ILE A 217 2.54 -11.22 4.24
N TYR A 218 2.87 -10.44 5.28
CA TYR A 218 1.88 -9.86 6.19
C TYR A 218 1.12 -8.64 5.65
N THR A 219 1.50 -8.10 4.50
CA THR A 219 0.76 -7.02 3.82
C THR A 219 0.29 -7.43 2.44
N ASP A 220 1.20 -7.73 1.50
CA ASP A 220 0.85 -7.99 0.10
C ASP A 220 0.10 -9.31 -0.06
N ILE A 221 0.71 -10.39 0.41
CA ILE A 221 0.12 -11.74 0.29
C ILE A 221 -1.17 -11.80 1.11
N ALA A 222 -1.17 -11.24 2.32
CA ALA A 222 -2.38 -11.16 3.15
C ALA A 222 -3.48 -10.33 2.48
N SER A 223 -3.16 -9.20 1.84
CA SER A 223 -4.15 -8.37 1.15
C SER A 223 -4.79 -9.09 -0.05
N GLY A 224 -3.98 -9.81 -0.82
CA GLY A 224 -4.49 -10.63 -1.92
C GLY A 224 -5.38 -11.77 -1.43
N ALA A 225 -4.95 -12.50 -0.40
CA ALA A 225 -5.74 -13.56 0.23
C ALA A 225 -7.07 -13.03 0.78
N ASN A 226 -7.05 -11.89 1.48
CA ASN A 226 -8.24 -11.24 2.02
C ASN A 226 -9.19 -10.73 0.92
N ALA A 227 -8.65 -10.39 -0.25
CA ALA A 227 -9.45 -9.99 -1.41
C ALA A 227 -9.93 -11.19 -2.25
N GLY A 228 -9.51 -12.41 -1.94
CA GLY A 228 -9.87 -13.64 -2.68
C GLY A 228 -9.21 -13.72 -4.06
N ILE A 229 -8.01 -13.14 -4.24
CA ILE A 229 -7.24 -13.16 -5.47
C ILE A 229 -5.96 -13.98 -5.30
N ASP A 230 -5.43 -14.48 -6.41
CA ASP A 230 -4.13 -15.15 -6.40
C ASP A 230 -3.01 -14.16 -6.06
N THR A 231 -2.00 -14.67 -5.37
CA THR A 231 -0.84 -13.89 -4.91
C THR A 231 0.46 -14.49 -5.42
N LEU A 232 1.39 -13.63 -5.80
CA LEU A 232 2.75 -13.98 -6.15
C LEU A 232 3.72 -13.28 -5.21
N LEU A 233 4.40 -14.06 -4.39
CA LEU A 233 5.49 -13.57 -3.57
C LEU A 233 6.79 -13.54 -4.40
N VAL A 234 7.47 -12.39 -4.42
CA VAL A 234 8.83 -12.25 -4.95
C VAL A 234 9.84 -12.14 -3.81
N LEU A 235 10.96 -12.85 -3.93
CA LEU A 235 12.01 -12.92 -2.91
C LEU A 235 13.07 -11.81 -3.07
N SER A 236 12.78 -10.80 -3.88
CA SER A 236 13.68 -9.65 -4.13
C SER A 236 13.68 -8.60 -3.01
N GLY A 237 12.71 -8.68 -2.10
CA GLY A 237 12.50 -7.69 -1.05
C GLY A 237 12.71 -8.20 0.37
N GLU A 238 11.70 -8.00 1.24
CA GLU A 238 11.77 -8.27 2.67
C GLU A 238 11.74 -9.77 2.99
N THR A 239 10.78 -10.51 2.43
CA THR A 239 10.61 -11.95 2.70
C THR A 239 11.75 -12.77 2.09
N LYS A 240 12.23 -13.76 2.85
CA LYS A 240 13.26 -14.70 2.45
C LYS A 240 12.70 -16.11 2.30
N GLU A 241 13.42 -16.97 1.60
CA GLU A 241 13.01 -18.35 1.39
C GLU A 241 12.79 -19.13 2.70
N GLU A 242 13.54 -18.79 3.74
CA GLU A 242 13.43 -19.37 5.08
C GLU A 242 12.13 -19.02 5.80
N ASP A 243 11.42 -17.97 5.40
CA ASP A 243 10.14 -17.54 5.97
C ASP A 243 8.95 -18.34 5.40
N LEU A 244 9.11 -18.95 4.22
CA LEU A 244 8.03 -19.63 3.50
C LEU A 244 7.34 -20.76 4.28
N PRO A 245 8.06 -21.62 5.04
CA PRO A 245 7.41 -22.71 5.77
C PRO A 245 6.42 -22.25 6.84
N THR A 246 6.59 -21.02 7.34
CA THR A 246 5.76 -20.42 8.40
C THR A 246 4.87 -19.29 7.91
N ALA A 247 4.85 -19.05 6.58
CA ALA A 247 4.05 -17.99 5.99
C ALA A 247 2.55 -18.21 6.26
N ASP A 248 1.88 -17.16 6.73
CA ASP A 248 0.43 -17.15 6.93
C ASP A 248 -0.11 -15.75 6.54
N PRO A 249 -0.91 -15.64 5.49
CA PRO A 249 -1.31 -16.73 4.57
C PRO A 249 -0.17 -17.20 3.65
N GLN A 250 -0.31 -18.42 3.13
CA GLN A 250 0.60 -18.95 2.12
C GLN A 250 0.38 -18.23 0.78
N PRO A 251 1.43 -17.81 0.06
CA PRO A 251 1.29 -17.27 -1.29
C PRO A 251 0.84 -18.35 -2.28
N THR A 252 0.04 -17.97 -3.28
CA THR A 252 -0.36 -18.90 -4.37
C THR A 252 0.86 -19.31 -5.20
N PHE A 253 1.76 -18.34 -5.46
CA PHE A 253 3.00 -18.54 -6.22
C PHE A 253 4.18 -17.90 -5.51
N VAL A 254 5.37 -18.47 -5.72
CA VAL A 254 6.64 -17.89 -5.26
C VAL A 254 7.62 -17.88 -6.42
N LEU A 255 8.21 -16.72 -6.69
CA LEU A 255 9.28 -16.55 -7.69
C LEU A 255 10.44 -15.77 -7.07
N PRO A 256 11.66 -15.90 -7.61
CA PRO A 256 12.80 -15.14 -7.10
C PRO A 256 12.61 -13.63 -7.28
N ASP A 257 12.03 -13.21 -8.40
CA ASP A 257 11.84 -11.80 -8.78
C ASP A 257 10.81 -11.65 -9.91
N VAL A 258 10.58 -10.42 -10.34
CA VAL A 258 9.67 -10.10 -11.44
C VAL A 258 10.20 -10.49 -12.83
N ALA A 259 11.51 -10.67 -13.01
CA ALA A 259 12.08 -11.16 -14.27
C ALA A 259 11.67 -12.62 -14.52
N ALA A 260 11.56 -13.42 -13.45
CA ALA A 260 11.03 -14.76 -13.56
C ALA A 260 9.55 -14.78 -13.98
N LEU A 261 8.74 -13.82 -13.53
CA LEU A 261 7.36 -13.66 -14.00
C LEU A 261 7.32 -13.30 -15.49
N LEU A 262 8.18 -12.37 -15.94
CA LEU A 262 8.31 -12.01 -17.36
C LEU A 262 8.55 -13.26 -18.22
N ASN A 263 9.53 -14.08 -17.87
CA ASN A 263 9.86 -15.30 -18.62
C ASN A 263 8.66 -16.26 -18.75
N ILE A 264 7.82 -16.34 -17.72
CA ILE A 264 6.59 -17.16 -17.76
C ILE A 264 5.54 -16.54 -18.70
N LEU A 265 5.41 -15.20 -18.70
CA LEU A 265 4.42 -14.54 -19.55
C LEU A 265 4.80 -14.52 -21.04
N GLU A 266 6.08 -14.71 -21.38
CA GLU A 266 6.60 -14.76 -22.77
C GLU A 266 6.72 -16.18 -23.31
N SER A 267 6.58 -17.22 -22.48
CA SER A 267 6.64 -18.64 -22.87
C SER A 267 5.29 -19.14 -23.40
#